data_b72658a405d7a3652c02a6ab59f41620
#
_entry.id   b72658a405d7a3652c02a6ab59f41620
#
_cell.length_a   1.000
_cell.length_b   1.000
_cell.length_c   1.000
_cell.angle_alpha   90.00
_cell.angle_beta   90.00
_cell.angle_gamma   90.00
#
_symmetry.space_group_name_H-M   'P 1'
#
loop_
_entity.id
_entity.type
_entity.pdbx_description
1 polymer ?
#
loop_
_entity_poly.entity_id
_entity_poly.type
_entity_poly.pdbx_seq_one_letter_code
_entity_poly.pdbx_strand_id
1 'polypeptide(L)'
;LDSTNNRYIIYVTIEENTIYPTNEQAQACVRVCQMLSNTYKDIHLFRFEIQTRDVYILAGENIQIIVPPSGLWRFLNETEL
;
A
#
# COMPACT_ATOMS: atom_id res chain seq x y z
N LEU A 1 11.18 -1.84 27.10
CA LEU A 1 9.95 -1.27 27.57
C LEU A 1 9.76 0.13 27.07
N ASP A 2 10.81 0.95 27.29
CA ASP A 2 10.70 2.33 26.81
C ASP A 2 10.60 2.38 25.31
N SER A 3 11.35 1.52 24.63
CA SER A 3 11.28 1.50 23.18
C SER A 3 9.91 1.05 22.71
N THR A 4 9.28 0.17 23.48
CA THR A 4 7.93 -0.24 23.14
C THR A 4 6.97 0.91 23.26
N ASN A 5 7.12 1.70 24.33
CA ASN A 5 6.25 2.85 24.52
C ASN A 5 6.48 3.87 23.43
N ASN A 6 7.73 4.10 23.04
CA ASN A 6 8.01 5.04 21.98
C ASN A 6 7.39 4.60 20.67
N ARG A 7 7.47 3.32 20.39
CA ARG A 7 6.88 2.79 19.18
C ARG A 7 5.37 2.99 19.18
N TYR A 8 4.76 2.79 20.34
CA TYR A 8 3.33 2.96 20.44
C TYR A 8 2.91 4.40 20.17
N ILE A 9 3.68 5.34 20.70
CA ILE A 9 3.36 6.74 20.52
C ILE A 9 3.45 7.12 19.04
N ILE A 10 4.48 6.65 18.37
CA ILE A 10 4.63 6.93 16.94
C ILE A 10 3.46 6.35 16.16
N TYR A 11 3.05 5.17 16.53
CA TYR A 11 1.96 4.51 15.84
C TYR A 11 0.66 5.30 15.99
N VAL A 12 0.39 5.78 17.20
CA VAL A 12 -0.80 6.57 17.44
C VAL A 12 -0.78 7.85 16.63
N THR A 13 0.38 8.49 16.55
CA THR A 13 0.52 9.71 15.79
C THR A 13 0.19 9.46 14.31
N ILE A 14 0.67 8.35 13.78
CA ILE A 14 0.36 8.01 12.40
C ILE A 14 -1.12 7.85 12.21
N GLU A 15 -1.79 7.24 13.17
CA GLU A 15 -3.22 7.03 13.06
C GLU A 15 -4.01 8.32 13.14
N GLU A 16 -3.48 9.30 13.83
CA GLU A 16 -4.17 10.57 13.90
C GLU A 16 -4.19 11.29 12.57
N ASN A 17 -3.22 11.00 11.73
CA ASN A 17 -3.17 11.58 10.39
C ASN A 17 -3.74 10.62 9.38
N THR A 18 -4.71 9.89 9.78
CA THR A 18 -5.14 8.73 9.09
C THR A 18 -5.81 8.99 7.77
N ILE A 19 -5.56 8.10 6.89
CA ILE A 19 -6.28 7.96 5.65
C ILE A 19 -7.17 6.74 5.81
N TYR A 20 -8.26 6.73 5.07
CA TYR A 20 -9.23 5.66 5.20
C TYR A 20 -9.48 5.02 3.85
N PRO A 21 -8.81 3.92 3.56
CA PRO A 21 -9.10 3.20 2.32
C PRO A 21 -10.48 2.55 2.43
N THR A 22 -11.06 2.25 1.28
CA THR A 22 -12.29 1.47 1.30
C THR A 22 -11.97 0.04 1.71
N ASN A 23 -13.00 -0.71 2.09
CA ASN A 23 -12.81 -2.11 2.41
C ASN A 23 -12.30 -2.89 1.21
N GLU A 24 -12.86 -2.62 0.05
CA GLU A 24 -12.43 -3.29 -1.18
C GLU A 24 -10.97 -2.98 -1.48
N GLN A 25 -10.59 -1.74 -1.28
CA GLN A 25 -9.22 -1.32 -1.53
C GLN A 25 -8.27 -1.98 -0.55
N ALA A 26 -8.64 -2.03 0.72
CA ALA A 26 -7.79 -2.64 1.72
C ALA A 26 -7.59 -4.11 1.45
N GLN A 27 -8.66 -4.81 1.09
CA GLN A 27 -8.55 -6.22 0.78
C GLN A 27 -7.70 -6.46 -0.46
N ALA A 28 -7.85 -5.60 -1.46
CA ALA A 28 -7.03 -5.71 -2.66
C ALA A 28 -5.56 -5.49 -2.33
N CYS A 29 -5.26 -4.53 -1.46
CA CYS A 29 -3.89 -4.29 -1.06
C CYS A 29 -3.29 -5.51 -0.39
N VAL A 30 -4.06 -6.19 0.45
CA VAL A 30 -3.55 -7.40 1.09
C VAL A 30 -3.25 -8.46 0.04
N ARG A 31 -4.14 -8.64 -0.92
CA ARG A 31 -3.91 -9.64 -1.96
C ARG A 31 -2.71 -9.29 -2.82
N VAL A 32 -2.55 -8.03 -3.17
CA VAL A 32 -1.42 -7.59 -3.97
C VAL A 32 -0.11 -7.80 -3.20
N CYS A 33 -0.09 -7.41 -1.95
CA CYS A 33 1.11 -7.59 -1.15
C CYS A 33 1.44 -9.07 -0.97
N GLN A 34 0.42 -9.90 -0.83
CA GLN A 34 0.64 -11.34 -0.74
C GLN A 34 1.27 -11.86 -2.02
N MET A 35 0.75 -11.42 -3.15
CA MET A 35 1.29 -11.84 -4.44
C MET A 35 2.76 -11.43 -4.58
N LEU A 36 3.05 -10.18 -4.21
CA LEU A 36 4.43 -9.69 -4.30
C LEU A 36 5.33 -10.47 -3.37
N SER A 37 4.85 -10.76 -2.17
CA SER A 37 5.63 -11.52 -1.20
C SER A 37 5.88 -12.93 -1.71
N ASN A 38 4.87 -13.56 -2.28
CA ASN A 38 5.02 -14.93 -2.78
C ASN A 38 6.01 -15.03 -3.91
N THR A 39 6.21 -13.95 -4.65
CA THR A 39 7.17 -13.93 -5.75
C THR A 39 8.48 -13.23 -5.36
N TYR A 40 8.67 -12.99 -4.08
CA TYR A 40 9.91 -12.42 -3.55
C TYR A 40 10.20 -11.05 -4.13
N LYS A 41 9.16 -10.23 -4.30
CA LYS A 41 9.31 -8.86 -4.77
C LYS A 41 9.25 -7.93 -3.58
N ASP A 42 10.31 -7.19 -3.36
CA ASP A 42 10.34 -6.24 -2.25
C ASP A 42 9.45 -5.05 -2.57
N ILE A 43 8.76 -4.60 -1.55
CA ILE A 43 7.93 -3.41 -1.69
C ILE A 43 8.78 -2.22 -1.28
N HIS A 44 8.96 -1.30 -2.21
CA HIS A 44 9.79 -0.13 -1.99
C HIS A 44 8.97 1.08 -1.58
N LEU A 45 7.72 1.14 -2.00
CA LEU A 45 6.85 2.25 -1.69
C LEU A 45 5.42 1.76 -1.61
N PHE A 46 4.74 2.19 -0.59
CA PHE A 46 3.33 1.88 -0.39
C PHE A 46 2.69 3.17 0.07
N ARG A 47 1.98 3.83 -0.82
CA ARG A 47 1.50 5.18 -0.54
C ARG A 47 0.02 5.31 -0.89
N PHE A 48 -0.73 5.92 0.02
CA PHE A 48 -2.09 6.32 -0.26
C PHE A 48 -2.08 7.75 -0.76
N GLU A 49 -2.57 7.96 -1.96
CA GLU A 49 -2.63 9.28 -2.55
C GLU A 49 -3.93 9.93 -2.16
N ILE A 50 -3.86 10.97 -1.34
CA ILE A 50 -5.05 11.56 -0.77
C ILE A 50 -5.94 12.19 -1.84
N GLN A 51 -5.34 12.79 -2.84
CA GLN A 51 -6.12 13.51 -3.84
C GLN A 51 -6.93 12.59 -4.71
N THR A 52 -6.36 11.47 -5.11
CA THR A 52 -7.06 10.53 -5.96
C THR A 52 -7.68 9.40 -5.18
N ARG A 53 -7.23 9.21 -3.94
CA ARG A 53 -7.66 8.12 -3.06
C ARG A 53 -7.24 6.76 -3.58
N ASP A 54 -6.18 6.73 -4.36
CA ASP A 54 -5.60 5.48 -4.83
C ASP A 54 -4.46 5.07 -3.93
N VAL A 55 -4.20 3.77 -3.86
CA VAL A 55 -2.97 3.28 -3.25
C VAL A 55 -1.99 2.99 -4.37
N TYR A 56 -0.79 3.48 -4.21
CA TYR A 56 0.26 3.29 -5.19
C TYR A 56 1.33 2.41 -4.57
N ILE A 57 1.71 1.34 -5.27
CA ILE A 57 2.68 0.37 -4.78
C ILE A 57 3.79 0.24 -5.80
N LEU A 58 5.02 0.41 -5.31
CA LEU A 58 6.20 0.23 -6.12
C LEU A 58 6.97 -0.95 -5.56
N ALA A 59 7.28 -1.92 -6.41
CA ALA A 59 7.93 -3.15 -5.95
C ALA A 59 8.88 -3.68 -7.00
N GLY A 60 9.77 -4.56 -6.54
CA GLY A 60 10.70 -5.21 -7.44
C GLY A 60 11.54 -4.20 -8.18
N GLU A 61 11.89 -4.53 -9.42
CA GLU A 61 12.73 -3.64 -10.21
C GLU A 61 11.93 -2.57 -10.92
N ASN A 62 10.70 -2.90 -11.28
CA ASN A 62 9.92 -1.93 -12.06
C ASN A 62 8.44 -2.25 -12.02
N ILE A 63 7.97 -2.75 -10.91
CA ILE A 63 6.56 -3.10 -10.78
C ILE A 63 5.85 -1.90 -10.17
N GLN A 64 4.87 -1.36 -10.88
CA GLN A 64 4.07 -0.25 -10.41
C GLN A 64 2.62 -0.68 -10.44
N ILE A 65 1.99 -0.60 -9.29
CA ILE A 65 0.62 -1.06 -9.14
C ILE A 65 -0.20 0.06 -8.53
N ILE A 66 -1.42 0.21 -9.03
CA ILE A 66 -2.35 1.16 -8.43
C ILE A 66 -3.58 0.39 -7.97
N VAL A 67 -4.04 0.72 -6.77
CA VAL A 67 -5.21 0.11 -6.18
C VAL A 67 -6.21 1.22 -5.93
N PRO A 68 -7.22 1.34 -6.81
CA PRO A 68 -8.21 2.40 -6.63
C PRO A 68 -9.21 2.04 -5.54
N PRO A 69 -10.06 2.99 -5.17
CA PRO A 69 -11.05 2.70 -4.12
C PRO A 69 -11.95 1.52 -4.42
N SER A 70 -12.15 1.20 -5.70
CA SER A 70 -12.98 0.06 -6.07
C SER A 70 -12.30 -1.27 -5.74
N GLY A 71 -10.99 -1.26 -5.53
CA GLY A 71 -10.26 -2.49 -5.31
C GLY A 71 -9.86 -3.20 -6.58
N LEU A 72 -10.15 -2.63 -7.73
CA LEU A 72 -9.80 -3.23 -9.01
C LEU A 72 -8.40 -2.77 -9.38
N TRP A 73 -7.42 -3.41 -8.81
CA TRP A 73 -6.03 -3.00 -8.96
C TRP A 73 -5.51 -3.38 -10.35
N ARG A 74 -4.48 -2.67 -10.78
CA ARG A 74 -3.86 -2.91 -12.07
C ARG A 74 -2.43 -2.46 -12.05
N PHE A 75 -1.66 -2.95 -13.00
CA PHE A 75 -0.30 -2.50 -13.20
C PHE A 75 -0.33 -1.20 -13.98
N LEU A 76 0.46 -0.23 -13.52
CA LEU A 76 0.52 1.04 -14.22
C LEU A 76 1.31 0.96 -15.50
N ASN A 77 2.31 0.11 -15.52
CA ASN A 77 3.20 0.06 -16.65
C ASN A 77 2.92 -1.09 -17.60
N GLU A 78 1.78 -1.72 -17.46
CA GLU A 78 1.47 -2.84 -18.34
C GLU A 78 1.09 -2.37 -19.74
N THR A 79 0.72 -1.11 -19.86
CA THR A 79 0.32 -0.60 -21.16
C THR A 79 1.45 -0.64 -22.15
N GLU A 80 2.64 -0.88 -21.68
CA GLU A 80 3.76 -0.98 -22.57
C GLU A 80 3.80 -2.29 -23.32
N LEU A 81 2.98 -3.18 -22.89
CA LEU A 81 2.86 -4.43 -23.58
C LEU A 81 2.01 -4.27 -24.83
#